data_be72b469d253db74ebea603a4431707a
#
_entry.id   be72b469d253db74ebea603a4431707a
#
_cell.length_a   1.000
_cell.length_b   1.000
_cell.length_c   1.000
_cell.angle_alpha   90.00
_cell.angle_beta   90.00
_cell.angle_gamma   90.00
#
_symmetry.space_group_name_H-M   'P 1'
#
loop_
_entity.id
_entity.type
_entity.pdbx_description
1 polymer ?
#
loop_
_entity_poly.entity_id
_entity_poly.type
_entity_poly.pdbx_seq_one_letter_code
_entity_poly.pdbx_strand_id
1 'polypeptide(L)'
;MADADQRITRGMTSLSVENNYGRTSGALSLFYNWGRHRINDGYTVDPNDTNNPKDYRFNSRDDMMGVSWYQSARLFRGNRLTVGADYYRFGGEAWNRYVGGDRKGERSDIADKSQDEVAGYVDFRQDIGGWLTFDAGLRVDHHSHIGTEWIPPAGLSFHLPHTIELKASA
;
A
#
# COMPACT_ATOMS: atom_id res chain seq x y z
N MET A 1 -3.47 -32.37 22.20
CA MET A 1 -3.60 -31.21 21.30
C MET A 1 -2.59 -31.43 20.18
N ALA A 2 -3.03 -31.41 18.94
CA ALA A 2 -2.12 -31.50 17.81
C ALA A 2 -1.32 -30.19 17.77
N ASP A 3 -0.02 -30.27 17.59
CA ASP A 3 0.88 -29.10 17.52
C ASP A 3 0.62 -28.36 16.20
N ALA A 4 -0.10 -27.25 16.28
CA ALA A 4 -0.24 -26.33 15.16
C ALA A 4 1.01 -25.49 15.02
N ASP A 5 1.59 -25.44 13.82
CA ASP A 5 2.77 -24.60 13.49
C ASP A 5 2.39 -23.57 12.42
N GLN A 6 2.68 -22.32 12.70
CA GLN A 6 2.49 -21.23 11.78
C GLN A 6 3.82 -20.54 11.54
N ARG A 7 4.23 -20.45 10.28
CA ARG A 7 5.46 -19.75 9.89
C ARG A 7 5.15 -18.60 8.95
N ILE A 8 5.53 -17.40 9.39
CA ILE A 8 5.44 -16.18 8.60
C ILE A 8 6.85 -15.67 8.35
N THR A 9 7.16 -15.34 7.10
CA THR A 9 8.40 -14.68 6.71
C THR A 9 8.05 -13.48 5.85
N ARG A 10 8.58 -12.31 6.20
CA ARG A 10 8.37 -11.06 5.46
C ARG A 10 9.69 -10.38 5.18
N GLY A 11 9.79 -9.73 4.04
CA GLY A 11 10.92 -8.92 3.65
C GLY A 11 10.46 -7.62 2.99
N MET A 12 11.28 -6.58 3.13
CA MET A 12 11.06 -5.28 2.53
C MET A 12 12.39 -4.74 2.01
N THR A 13 12.33 -4.12 0.83
CA THR A 13 13.44 -3.35 0.26
C THR A 13 12.89 -2.04 -0.24
N SER A 14 13.59 -0.94 0.01
CA SER A 14 13.24 0.37 -0.50
C SER A 14 14.47 1.14 -0.95
N LEU A 15 14.29 2.00 -1.96
CA LEU A 15 15.27 2.94 -2.46
C LEU A 15 14.58 4.29 -2.63
N SER A 16 15.16 5.35 -2.11
CA SER A 16 14.67 6.72 -2.31
C SER A 16 15.80 7.60 -2.81
N VAL A 17 15.49 8.45 -3.79
CA VAL A 17 16.36 9.49 -4.31
C VAL A 17 15.66 10.82 -4.13
N GLU A 18 16.29 11.72 -3.41
CA GLU A 18 15.75 13.04 -3.10
C GLU A 18 16.56 14.14 -3.80
N ASN A 19 15.89 15.22 -4.16
CA ASN A 19 16.52 16.42 -4.67
C ASN A 19 16.04 17.67 -3.90
N ASN A 20 16.94 18.64 -3.76
CA ASN A 20 16.62 19.95 -3.17
C ASN A 20 17.51 21.02 -3.79
N TYR A 21 16.93 21.82 -4.69
CA TYR A 21 17.62 22.89 -5.42
C TYR A 21 17.05 24.28 -5.06
N GLY A 22 16.93 24.55 -3.76
CA GLY A 22 16.46 25.83 -3.24
C GLY A 22 14.98 26.10 -3.45
N ARG A 23 14.54 26.37 -4.68
CA ARG A 23 13.12 26.60 -4.98
C ARG A 23 12.36 25.34 -5.35
N THR A 24 13.06 24.25 -5.67
CA THR A 24 12.47 22.98 -6.05
C THR A 24 12.97 21.87 -5.15
N SER A 25 12.09 20.97 -4.79
CA SER A 25 12.42 19.76 -4.02
C SER A 25 11.52 18.60 -4.44
N GLY A 26 12.03 17.42 -4.42
CA GLY A 26 11.25 16.23 -4.79
C GLY A 26 11.92 14.94 -4.38
N ALA A 27 11.21 13.86 -4.57
CA ALA A 27 11.70 12.52 -4.33
C ALA A 27 11.13 11.53 -5.33
N LEU A 28 11.92 10.50 -5.61
CA LEU A 28 11.50 9.28 -6.26
C LEU A 28 11.77 8.14 -5.29
N SER A 29 10.74 7.39 -4.96
CA SER A 29 10.81 6.25 -4.05
C SER A 29 10.35 4.98 -4.76
N LEU A 30 11.10 3.91 -4.57
CA LEU A 30 10.82 2.58 -5.06
C LEU A 30 10.76 1.65 -3.86
N PHE A 31 9.82 0.73 -3.82
CA PHE A 31 9.79 -0.29 -2.78
C PHE A 31 9.25 -1.61 -3.29
N TYR A 32 9.69 -2.68 -2.62
CA TYR A 32 9.20 -4.03 -2.82
C TYR A 32 9.07 -4.72 -1.47
N ASN A 33 7.86 -5.18 -1.17
CA ASN A 33 7.53 -5.97 0.00
C ASN A 33 7.10 -7.36 -0.44
N TRP A 34 7.48 -8.38 0.30
CA TRP A 34 7.03 -9.74 0.07
C TRP A 34 6.75 -10.47 1.37
N GLY A 35 5.80 -11.38 1.32
CA GLY A 35 5.43 -12.23 2.43
C GLY A 35 5.25 -13.68 2.00
N ARG A 36 5.54 -14.57 2.91
CA ARG A 36 5.17 -15.99 2.83
C ARG A 36 4.58 -16.42 4.14
N HIS A 37 3.48 -17.11 4.06
CA HIS A 37 2.80 -17.65 5.20
C HIS A 37 2.52 -19.14 4.96
N ARG A 38 2.86 -19.97 5.94
CA ARG A 38 2.60 -21.39 5.92
C ARG A 38 1.96 -21.78 7.24
N ILE A 39 0.83 -22.46 7.17
CA ILE A 39 0.13 -23.03 8.32
C ILE A 39 0.19 -24.53 8.19
N ASN A 40 0.64 -25.18 9.26
CA ASN A 40 0.53 -26.59 9.51
C ASN A 40 -0.30 -26.72 10.76
N ASP A 41 -1.57 -27.02 10.63
CA ASP A 41 -2.50 -27.05 11.77
C ASP A 41 -2.48 -28.36 12.54
N GLY A 42 -1.49 -29.22 12.29
CA GLY A 42 -1.15 -30.37 13.11
C GLY A 42 -2.25 -31.41 13.27
N TYR A 43 -3.30 -31.31 12.46
CA TYR A 43 -4.38 -32.29 12.53
C TYR A 43 -3.87 -33.65 12.03
N THR A 44 -3.80 -34.60 12.93
CA THR A 44 -3.84 -36.01 12.60
C THR A 44 -5.15 -36.26 11.88
N VAL A 45 -5.06 -36.79 10.67
CA VAL A 45 -6.22 -37.30 9.95
C VAL A 45 -6.95 -38.23 10.93
N ASP A 46 -8.20 -37.91 11.27
CA ASP A 46 -9.05 -38.89 11.92
C ASP A 46 -9.27 -40.01 10.89
N PRO A 47 -8.74 -41.20 11.11
CA PRO A 47 -8.88 -42.30 10.16
C PRO A 47 -10.35 -42.72 9.95
N ASN A 48 -11.26 -42.22 10.77
CA ASN A 48 -12.70 -42.47 10.68
C ASN A 48 -13.48 -41.34 9.99
N ASP A 49 -12.86 -40.17 9.78
CA ASP A 49 -13.47 -39.04 9.05
C ASP A 49 -12.93 -38.97 7.63
N THR A 50 -13.54 -39.73 6.73
CA THR A 50 -13.19 -39.74 5.30
C THR A 50 -13.59 -38.45 4.57
N ASN A 51 -14.37 -37.56 5.19
CA ASN A 51 -14.87 -36.33 4.57
C ASN A 51 -14.03 -35.10 4.91
N ASN A 52 -13.08 -35.19 5.82
CA ASN A 52 -12.24 -34.07 6.23
C ASN A 52 -10.75 -34.48 6.36
N PRO A 53 -10.11 -34.97 5.30
CA PRO A 53 -8.71 -35.29 5.34
C PRO A 53 -7.91 -33.99 5.38
N LYS A 54 -7.50 -33.54 6.59
CA LYS A 54 -6.61 -32.38 6.76
C LYS A 54 -5.14 -32.77 6.56
N ASP A 55 -4.86 -33.52 5.54
CA ASP A 55 -3.50 -33.94 5.16
C ASP A 55 -2.81 -32.94 4.26
N TYR A 56 -3.18 -31.65 4.37
CA TYR A 56 -2.59 -30.56 3.62
C TYR A 56 -2.05 -29.45 4.51
N ARG A 57 -1.10 -28.70 3.96
CA ARG A 57 -0.57 -27.46 4.50
C ARG A 57 -1.08 -26.30 3.68
N PHE A 58 -1.64 -25.31 4.37
CA PHE A 58 -1.97 -24.04 3.76
C PHE A 58 -0.69 -23.24 3.52
N ASN A 59 -0.58 -22.66 2.35
CA ASN A 59 0.49 -21.74 1.98
C ASN A 59 -0.10 -20.50 1.34
N SER A 60 0.46 -19.35 1.62
CA SER A 60 0.20 -18.14 0.86
C SER A 60 1.47 -17.36 0.62
N ARG A 61 1.44 -16.57 -0.42
CA ARG A 61 2.45 -15.58 -0.77
C ARG A 61 1.74 -14.28 -1.11
N ASP A 62 2.25 -13.19 -0.60
CA ASP A 62 1.84 -11.83 -0.94
C ASP A 62 3.06 -11.02 -1.37
N ASP A 63 2.86 -10.13 -2.31
CA ASP A 63 3.85 -9.15 -2.68
C ASP A 63 3.20 -7.81 -3.03
N MET A 64 3.96 -6.74 -2.79
CA MET A 64 3.59 -5.39 -3.13
C MET A 64 4.83 -4.66 -3.63
N MET A 65 4.73 -4.07 -4.79
CA MET A 65 5.74 -3.15 -5.27
C MET A 65 5.11 -1.79 -5.59
N GLY A 66 5.91 -0.73 -5.46
CA GLY A 66 5.45 0.59 -5.75
C GLY A 66 6.55 1.53 -6.19
N VAL A 67 6.11 2.52 -6.95
CA VAL A 67 6.88 3.69 -7.37
C VAL A 67 6.08 4.91 -6.96
N SER A 68 6.69 5.83 -6.23
CA SER A 68 6.11 7.12 -5.89
C SER A 68 7.07 8.23 -6.27
N TRP A 69 6.58 9.21 -6.99
CA TRP A 69 7.36 10.37 -7.39
C TRP A 69 6.59 11.65 -7.10
N TYR A 70 7.28 12.65 -6.58
CA TYR A 70 6.76 13.99 -6.54
C TYR A 70 7.84 15.03 -6.81
N GLN A 71 7.40 16.19 -7.28
CA GLN A 71 8.22 17.40 -7.42
C GLN A 71 7.44 18.61 -6.95
N SER A 72 8.01 19.36 -6.02
CA SER A 72 7.49 20.62 -5.50
C SER A 72 8.30 21.78 -6.03
N ALA A 73 7.64 22.90 -6.30
CA ALA A 73 8.29 24.15 -6.70
C ALA A 73 7.67 25.34 -5.97
N ARG A 74 8.49 26.33 -5.60
CA ARG A 74 8.05 27.64 -5.13
C ARG A 74 8.08 28.61 -6.31
N LEU A 75 6.88 28.90 -6.88
CA LEU A 75 6.76 29.75 -8.07
C LEU A 75 6.88 31.24 -7.70
N PHE A 76 6.29 31.62 -6.55
CA PHE A 76 6.32 32.97 -5.99
C PHE A 76 6.28 32.93 -4.45
N ARG A 77 6.26 34.10 -3.82
CA ARG A 77 6.34 34.21 -2.35
C ARG A 77 5.12 33.57 -1.67
N GLY A 78 5.39 32.71 -0.68
CA GLY A 78 4.36 31.99 0.09
C GLY A 78 3.72 30.83 -0.66
N ASN A 79 4.10 30.59 -1.92
CA ASN A 79 3.52 29.54 -2.73
C ASN A 79 4.34 28.24 -2.68
N ARG A 80 3.63 27.13 -2.81
CA ARG A 80 4.17 25.80 -3.15
C ARG A 80 3.22 25.08 -4.07
N LEU A 81 3.69 24.70 -5.24
CA LEU A 81 3.00 23.79 -6.14
C LEU A 81 3.71 22.43 -6.08
N THR A 82 2.96 21.37 -5.87
CA THR A 82 3.48 20.00 -5.90
C THR A 82 2.73 19.22 -6.96
N VAL A 83 3.45 18.46 -7.77
CA VAL A 83 2.90 17.47 -8.69
C VAL A 83 3.51 16.13 -8.37
N GLY A 84 2.73 15.05 -8.52
CA GLY A 84 3.25 13.73 -8.27
C GLY A 84 2.44 12.64 -8.96
N ALA A 85 3.02 11.46 -8.96
CA ALA A 85 2.41 10.25 -9.50
C ALA A 85 2.86 9.03 -8.69
N ASP A 86 1.94 8.11 -8.52
CA ASP A 86 2.14 6.85 -7.80
C ASP A 86 1.73 5.68 -8.69
N TYR A 87 2.44 4.58 -8.57
CA TYR A 87 2.05 3.30 -9.10
C TYR A 87 2.27 2.23 -8.04
N TYR A 88 1.25 1.42 -7.81
CA TYR A 88 1.31 0.29 -6.89
C TYR A 88 0.77 -0.96 -7.58
N ARG A 89 1.44 -2.07 -7.32
CA ARG A 89 0.96 -3.39 -7.69
C ARG A 89 0.93 -4.28 -6.46
N PHE A 90 -0.20 -4.92 -6.24
CA PHE A 90 -0.44 -5.87 -5.16
C PHE A 90 -0.66 -7.24 -5.78
N GLY A 91 0.00 -8.25 -5.26
CA GLY A 91 -0.17 -9.63 -5.67
C GLY A 91 -0.38 -10.54 -4.47
N GLY A 92 -1.17 -11.59 -4.65
CA GLY A 92 -1.37 -12.60 -3.62
C GLY A 92 -1.83 -13.92 -4.20
N GLU A 93 -1.19 -14.99 -3.80
CA GLU A 93 -1.57 -16.35 -4.11
C GLU A 93 -1.74 -17.18 -2.84
N ALA A 94 -2.68 -18.11 -2.87
CA ALA A 94 -2.92 -19.04 -1.78
C ALA A 94 -3.20 -20.44 -2.34
N TRP A 95 -2.62 -21.45 -1.70
CA TRP A 95 -2.78 -22.85 -2.13
C TRP A 95 -2.63 -23.79 -0.95
N ASN A 96 -3.22 -24.97 -1.09
CA ASN A 96 -2.95 -26.12 -0.25
C ASN A 96 -1.89 -27.01 -0.91
N ARG A 97 -1.02 -27.59 -0.12
CA ARG A 97 -0.11 -28.64 -0.51
C ARG A 97 -0.36 -29.88 0.31
N TYR A 98 -0.74 -30.96 -0.33
CA TYR A 98 -0.99 -32.23 0.32
C TYR A 98 0.31 -32.86 0.85
N VAL A 99 0.30 -33.31 2.10
CA VAL A 99 1.47 -33.90 2.78
C VAL A 99 1.26 -35.37 3.10
N GLY A 100 0.05 -35.89 2.94
CA GLY A 100 -0.33 -37.29 3.17
C GLY A 100 -1.34 -37.79 2.14
N GLY A 101 -1.78 -39.05 2.29
CA GLY A 101 -2.76 -39.69 1.43
C GLY A 101 -2.30 -39.92 -0.03
N ASP A 102 -3.24 -40.27 -0.89
CA ASP A 102 -3.01 -40.56 -2.31
C ASP A 102 -2.58 -39.32 -3.11
N ARG A 103 -2.91 -38.13 -2.58
CA ARG A 103 -2.61 -36.84 -3.21
C ARG A 103 -1.30 -36.21 -2.72
N LYS A 104 -0.48 -36.93 -1.98
CA LYS A 104 0.77 -36.42 -1.42
C LYS A 104 1.66 -35.76 -2.49
N GLY A 105 2.02 -34.50 -2.25
CA GLY A 105 2.83 -33.70 -3.15
C GLY A 105 2.04 -32.83 -4.12
N GLU A 106 0.73 -33.04 -4.27
CA GLU A 106 -0.12 -32.21 -5.12
C GLU A 106 -0.33 -30.82 -4.53
N ARG A 107 -0.48 -29.85 -5.41
CA ARG A 107 -0.86 -28.47 -5.12
C ARG A 107 -2.32 -28.25 -5.53
N SER A 108 -3.11 -27.65 -4.66
CA SER A 108 -4.47 -27.21 -4.95
C SER A 108 -4.55 -25.70 -4.74
N ASP A 109 -4.71 -24.96 -5.82
CA ASP A 109 -4.78 -23.52 -5.79
C ASP A 109 -6.13 -23.06 -5.24
N ILE A 110 -6.10 -22.05 -4.35
CA ILE A 110 -7.27 -21.46 -3.71
C ILE A 110 -7.54 -20.08 -4.30
N ALA A 111 -6.52 -19.27 -4.44
CA ALA A 111 -6.62 -17.93 -4.99
C ALA A 111 -5.29 -17.52 -5.63
N ASP A 112 -5.41 -16.77 -6.71
CA ASP A 112 -4.33 -16.03 -7.37
C ASP A 112 -4.94 -14.72 -7.87
N LYS A 113 -4.56 -13.62 -7.25
CA LYS A 113 -5.12 -12.30 -7.51
C LYS A 113 -4.01 -11.27 -7.56
N SER A 114 -4.14 -10.35 -8.50
CA SER A 114 -3.31 -9.16 -8.58
C SER A 114 -4.16 -7.95 -8.93
N GLN A 115 -3.72 -6.79 -8.48
CA GLN A 115 -4.35 -5.52 -8.79
C GLN A 115 -3.29 -4.44 -8.95
N ASP A 116 -3.60 -3.49 -9.79
CA ASP A 116 -2.77 -2.34 -10.08
C ASP A 116 -3.52 -1.06 -9.71
N GLU A 117 -2.80 -0.09 -9.18
CA GLU A 117 -3.28 1.25 -8.86
C GLU A 117 -2.30 2.26 -9.46
N VAL A 118 -2.83 3.24 -10.18
CA VAL A 118 -2.09 4.37 -10.74
C VAL A 118 -2.76 5.65 -10.25
N ALA A 119 -1.97 6.57 -9.72
CA ALA A 119 -2.46 7.86 -9.27
C ALA A 119 -1.63 9.00 -9.85
N GLY A 120 -2.29 10.12 -10.06
CA GLY A 120 -1.65 11.40 -10.38
C GLY A 120 -2.27 12.50 -9.55
N TYR A 121 -1.46 13.46 -9.11
CA TYR A 121 -1.98 14.54 -8.29
C TYR A 121 -1.26 15.86 -8.52
N VAL A 122 -1.97 16.93 -8.20
CA VAL A 122 -1.45 18.29 -8.11
C VAL A 122 -1.97 18.93 -6.84
N ASP A 123 -1.08 19.54 -6.05
CA ASP A 123 -1.41 20.29 -4.84
C ASP A 123 -0.85 21.69 -4.94
N PHE A 124 -1.68 22.66 -4.60
CA PHE A 124 -1.35 24.07 -4.52
C PHE A 124 -1.52 24.56 -3.10
N ARG A 125 -0.47 25.13 -2.53
CA ARG A 125 -0.49 25.79 -1.23
C ARG A 125 -0.08 27.23 -1.35
N GLN A 126 -0.79 28.11 -0.66
CA GLN A 126 -0.50 29.55 -0.59
C GLN A 126 -0.56 30.04 0.86
N ASP A 127 0.54 30.55 1.35
CA ASP A 127 0.62 31.27 2.61
C ASP A 127 0.40 32.77 2.34
N ILE A 128 -0.58 33.37 3.01
CA ILE A 128 -1.00 34.76 2.85
C ILE A 128 -0.71 35.52 4.15
N GLY A 129 0.23 36.44 4.13
CA GLY A 129 0.53 37.36 5.22
C GLY A 129 0.91 36.71 6.57
N GLY A 130 1.18 35.40 6.59
CA GLY A 130 1.52 34.65 7.79
C GLY A 130 0.34 34.33 8.72
N TRP A 131 -0.88 34.77 8.38
CA TRP A 131 -2.09 34.54 9.16
C TRP A 131 -3.07 33.54 8.53
N LEU A 132 -2.95 33.30 7.21
CA LEU A 132 -3.80 32.38 6.47
C LEU A 132 -2.95 31.49 5.57
N THR A 133 -3.21 30.19 5.60
CA THR A 133 -2.76 29.22 4.61
C THR A 133 -3.97 28.63 3.90
N PHE A 134 -3.93 28.63 2.58
CA PHE A 134 -4.89 27.99 1.69
C PHE A 134 -4.21 26.82 0.99
N ASP A 135 -4.85 25.66 1.02
CA ASP A 135 -4.44 24.45 0.31
C ASP A 135 -5.58 24.02 -0.62
N ALA A 136 -5.26 23.66 -1.85
CA ALA A 136 -6.19 23.04 -2.79
C ALA A 136 -5.45 22.06 -3.68
N GLY A 137 -6.09 20.97 -4.05
CA GLY A 137 -5.48 19.96 -4.89
C GLY A 137 -6.48 19.19 -5.73
N LEU A 138 -5.96 18.30 -6.51
CA LEU A 138 -6.71 17.30 -7.24
C LEU A 138 -5.86 16.04 -7.32
N ARG A 139 -6.43 14.93 -6.90
CA ARG A 139 -5.87 13.60 -7.08
C ARG A 139 -6.83 12.75 -7.92
N VAL A 140 -6.27 12.01 -8.83
CA VAL A 140 -7.00 11.03 -9.65
C VAL A 140 -6.35 9.68 -9.41
N ASP A 141 -7.12 8.75 -8.89
CA ASP A 141 -6.73 7.37 -8.68
C ASP A 141 -7.45 6.47 -9.69
N HIS A 142 -6.71 5.60 -10.33
CA HIS A 142 -7.27 4.54 -11.16
C HIS A 142 -6.86 3.18 -10.63
N HIS A 143 -7.85 2.40 -10.25
CA HIS A 143 -7.68 1.08 -9.67
C HIS A 143 -8.24 0.03 -10.64
N SER A 144 -7.48 -1.01 -10.92
CA SER A 144 -7.82 -2.04 -11.95
C SER A 144 -9.16 -2.76 -11.73
N HIS A 145 -9.69 -2.77 -10.50
CA HIS A 145 -10.95 -3.46 -10.14
C HIS A 145 -12.10 -2.52 -9.79
N ILE A 146 -11.81 -1.30 -9.32
CA ILE A 146 -12.81 -0.36 -8.79
C ILE A 146 -13.11 0.75 -9.80
N GLY A 147 -12.13 1.05 -10.66
CA GLY A 147 -12.23 2.12 -11.66
C GLY A 147 -11.52 3.39 -11.24
N THR A 148 -12.02 4.54 -11.66
CA THR A 148 -11.37 5.84 -11.48
C THR A 148 -12.12 6.69 -10.47
N GLU A 149 -11.39 7.26 -9.51
CA GLU A 149 -11.89 8.19 -8.51
C GLU A 149 -11.19 9.54 -8.61
N TRP A 150 -11.94 10.61 -8.32
CA TRP A 150 -11.46 11.98 -8.28
C TRP A 150 -11.56 12.51 -6.86
N ILE A 151 -10.48 12.96 -6.32
CA ILE A 151 -10.37 13.42 -4.93
C ILE A 151 -9.88 14.87 -4.94
N PRO A 152 -10.75 15.87 -4.80
CA PRO A 152 -10.39 17.28 -4.72
C PRO A 152 -10.20 17.71 -3.26
N PRO A 153 -9.02 17.60 -2.64
CA PRO A 153 -8.77 18.10 -1.31
C PRO A 153 -8.74 19.64 -1.30
N ALA A 154 -9.32 20.24 -0.26
CA ALA A 154 -9.21 21.66 0.01
C ALA A 154 -9.07 21.92 1.50
N GLY A 155 -8.29 22.92 1.88
CA GLY A 155 -8.05 23.27 3.27
C GLY A 155 -7.78 24.74 3.49
N LEU A 156 -8.13 25.22 4.68
CA LEU A 156 -7.83 26.55 5.19
C LEU A 156 -7.25 26.42 6.59
N SER A 157 -6.17 27.15 6.87
CA SER A 157 -5.58 27.24 8.19
C SER A 157 -5.40 28.71 8.58
N PHE A 158 -6.01 29.12 9.67
CA PHE A 158 -5.87 30.47 10.24
C PHE A 158 -4.88 30.43 11.39
N HIS A 159 -3.81 31.18 11.28
CA HIS A 159 -2.77 31.33 12.30
C HIS A 159 -3.06 32.58 13.13
N LEU A 160 -3.61 32.38 14.31
CA LEU A 160 -3.99 33.46 15.25
C LEU A 160 -2.83 33.77 16.21
N PRO A 161 -2.84 34.97 16.87
CA PRO A 161 -1.89 35.26 17.94
C PRO A 161 -1.92 34.20 19.05
N HIS A 162 -0.83 34.08 19.80
CA HIS A 162 -0.68 33.15 20.92
C HIS A 162 -0.66 31.67 20.53
N THR A 163 -0.12 31.33 19.34
CA THR A 163 0.05 29.93 18.85
C THR A 163 -1.27 29.16 18.63
N ILE A 164 -2.38 29.88 18.46
CA ILE A 164 -3.66 29.25 18.13
C ILE A 164 -3.75 29.05 16.61
N GLU A 165 -4.08 27.84 16.18
CA GLU A 165 -4.34 27.50 14.78
C GLU A 165 -5.73 26.90 14.63
N LEU A 166 -6.53 27.47 13.73
CA LEU A 166 -7.84 26.92 13.33
C LEU A 166 -7.72 26.32 11.94
N LYS A 167 -8.16 25.07 11.79
CA LYS A 167 -8.13 24.33 10.51
C LYS A 167 -9.52 23.89 10.09
N ALA A 168 -9.80 24.01 8.80
CA ALA A 168 -10.96 23.43 8.14
C ALA A 168 -10.50 22.71 6.87
N SER A 169 -11.01 21.51 6.61
CA SER A 169 -10.70 20.73 5.42
C SER A 169 -11.94 19.98 4.91
N ALA A 170 -11.98 19.77 3.60
CA ALA A 170 -13.00 19.00 2.92
C ALA A 170 -12.35 18.00 1.95
#